data_d74439c64c9bc7987c5828808d6aa727
#
_entry.id   d74439c64c9bc7987c5828808d6aa727
#
_cell.length_a   1.000
_cell.length_b   1.000
_cell.length_c   1.000
_cell.angle_alpha   90.00
_cell.angle_beta   90.00
_cell.angle_gamma   90.00
#
_symmetry.space_group_name_H-M   'P 1'
#
loop_
_entity.id
_entity.type
_entity.pdbx_description
1 polymer ?
#
loop_
_entity_poly.entity_id
_entity_poly.type
_entity_poly.pdbx_seq_one_letter_code
_entity_poly.pdbx_strand_id
1 'polypeptide(L)'
;MSAIYHFSAQIISRADGRSSVAAAAYRSAEKMIDERTGTAHDFTKKRGVFHSEIMLPADAPAAFSDRATLCNAVEKAEKRKNSQLAREIDIALPRCLTHDQKIALAKDYVQKTFVNAGMIADVCFHDLDSDNPHLHVMLTTREVSASGFGNKNRDWNDRELLKEWRKDWASYANRAMENAGHSHRIDHRTLEAQGIDREPQVHLGAARSAMLKKGKRVDSIEPQLERQRLKRAAQQAANDKIKDAQLYAQRESIHHELEQLEQQLHAERERAHEQQQLEARISAARDAIAAAQQHQRELEKSLREINEAKAE
;
A
#
# COMPACT_ATOMS: atom_id res chain seq x y z
N MET A 1 -4.95 -0.06 3.77
CA MET A 1 -4.60 -1.47 3.40
C MET A 1 -3.18 -1.49 2.86
N SER A 2 -2.33 -2.40 3.33
CA SER A 2 -0.92 -2.47 2.91
C SER A 2 -0.82 -2.93 1.45
N ALA A 3 -0.04 -2.24 0.63
CA ALA A 3 0.31 -2.72 -0.71
C ALA A 3 1.25 -3.94 -0.58
N ILE A 4 0.99 -4.99 -1.34
CA ILE A 4 1.79 -6.21 -1.33
C ILE A 4 2.61 -6.25 -2.62
N TYR A 5 3.94 -6.40 -2.50
CA TYR A 5 4.79 -6.69 -3.64
C TYR A 5 4.79 -8.18 -3.92
N HIS A 6 4.43 -8.56 -5.13
CA HIS A 6 4.66 -9.90 -5.67
C HIS A 6 5.00 -9.79 -7.15
N PHE A 7 6.09 -10.42 -7.54
CA PHE A 7 6.52 -10.55 -8.94
C PHE A 7 7.25 -11.89 -9.07
N SER A 8 6.63 -12.87 -9.68
CA SER A 8 7.24 -14.14 -9.98
C SER A 8 7.42 -14.32 -11.49
N ALA A 9 8.48 -15.00 -11.88
CA ALA A 9 8.72 -15.36 -13.26
C ALA A 9 9.07 -16.84 -13.34
N GLN A 10 8.43 -17.56 -14.25
CA GLN A 10 8.67 -18.97 -14.49
C GLN A 10 8.64 -19.29 -16.00
N ILE A 11 9.26 -20.37 -16.37
CA ILE A 11 9.25 -20.86 -17.74
C ILE A 11 8.12 -21.89 -17.90
N ILE A 12 7.35 -21.74 -18.96
CA ILE A 12 6.45 -22.78 -19.45
C ILE A 12 7.29 -23.68 -20.37
N SER A 13 7.56 -24.89 -19.93
CA SER A 13 8.43 -25.83 -20.65
C SER A 13 7.67 -27.10 -21.03
N ARG A 14 7.95 -27.59 -22.21
CA ARG A 14 7.42 -28.88 -22.66
C ARG A 14 8.01 -30.05 -21.86
N ALA A 15 9.23 -29.92 -21.36
CA ALA A 15 9.83 -30.92 -20.47
C ALA A 15 9.02 -31.16 -19.19
N ASP A 16 8.32 -30.15 -18.74
CA ASP A 16 7.45 -30.20 -17.53
C ASP A 16 6.02 -30.66 -17.86
N GLY A 17 5.81 -31.23 -19.07
CA GLY A 17 4.49 -31.63 -19.53
C GLY A 17 3.52 -30.46 -19.79
N ARG A 18 4.03 -29.23 -19.88
CA ARG A 18 3.20 -28.02 -20.09
C ARG A 18 3.05 -27.72 -21.58
N SER A 19 1.92 -27.12 -21.96
CA SER A 19 1.65 -26.58 -23.29
C SER A 19 1.37 -25.08 -23.18
N SER A 20 1.83 -24.30 -24.18
CA SER A 20 1.51 -22.88 -24.28
C SER A 20 0.01 -22.68 -24.49
N VAL A 21 -0.64 -23.55 -25.28
CA VAL A 21 -2.09 -23.52 -25.54
C VAL A 21 -2.88 -23.77 -24.25
N ALA A 22 -2.55 -24.83 -23.50
CA ALA A 22 -3.20 -25.15 -22.23
C ALA A 22 -3.02 -24.03 -21.21
N ALA A 23 -1.82 -23.46 -21.17
CA ALA A 23 -1.46 -22.37 -20.25
C ALA A 23 -2.26 -21.09 -20.57
N ALA A 24 -2.37 -20.72 -21.83
CA ALA A 24 -3.14 -19.55 -22.28
C ALA A 24 -4.64 -19.77 -22.05
N ALA A 25 -5.20 -20.91 -22.48
CA ALA A 25 -6.61 -21.24 -22.26
C ALA A 25 -7.02 -21.18 -20.78
N TYR A 26 -6.15 -21.66 -19.89
CA TYR A 26 -6.39 -21.58 -18.44
C TYR A 26 -6.44 -20.13 -17.92
N ARG A 27 -5.53 -19.25 -18.41
CA ARG A 27 -5.46 -17.85 -17.94
C ARG A 27 -6.58 -16.99 -18.47
N SER A 28 -6.95 -17.20 -19.73
CA SER A 28 -8.03 -16.44 -20.37
C SER A 28 -9.43 -16.98 -20.09
N ALA A 29 -9.54 -18.17 -19.46
CA ALA A 29 -10.81 -18.91 -19.27
C ALA A 29 -11.47 -19.27 -20.61
N GLU A 30 -10.69 -19.62 -21.61
CA GLU A 30 -11.16 -19.95 -22.95
C GLU A 30 -11.10 -21.46 -23.22
N LYS A 31 -11.71 -21.88 -24.33
CA LYS A 31 -11.57 -23.20 -24.91
C LYS A 31 -10.65 -23.10 -26.12
N MET A 32 -9.54 -23.84 -26.08
CA MET A 32 -8.54 -23.85 -27.16
C MET A 32 -8.13 -25.27 -27.52
N ILE A 33 -7.75 -25.50 -28.77
CA ILE A 33 -7.26 -26.78 -29.28
C ILE A 33 -5.74 -26.64 -29.48
N ASP A 34 -4.98 -27.53 -28.84
CA ASP A 34 -3.55 -27.73 -29.14
C ASP A 34 -3.42 -28.56 -30.41
N GLU A 35 -3.12 -27.89 -31.53
CA GLU A 35 -3.02 -28.54 -32.86
C GLU A 35 -1.92 -29.58 -32.93
N ARG A 36 -0.87 -29.47 -32.12
CA ARG A 36 0.23 -30.40 -32.06
C ARG A 36 -0.18 -31.78 -31.50
N THR A 37 -1.12 -31.77 -30.54
CA THR A 37 -1.57 -32.99 -29.83
C THR A 37 -3.00 -33.38 -30.17
N GLY A 38 -3.75 -32.50 -30.81
CA GLY A 38 -5.21 -32.65 -31.02
C GLY A 38 -6.03 -32.48 -29.72
N THR A 39 -5.39 -32.08 -28.63
CA THR A 39 -6.05 -31.99 -27.32
C THR A 39 -6.84 -30.68 -27.19
N ALA A 40 -8.12 -30.80 -26.80
CA ALA A 40 -8.94 -29.64 -26.45
C ALA A 40 -8.74 -29.28 -24.95
N HIS A 41 -8.41 -28.05 -24.68
CA HIS A 41 -8.32 -27.46 -23.34
C HIS A 41 -9.51 -26.53 -23.12
N ASP A 42 -10.43 -26.90 -22.25
CA ASP A 42 -11.65 -26.13 -21.98
C ASP A 42 -11.67 -25.64 -20.53
N PHE A 43 -11.49 -24.34 -20.38
CA PHE A 43 -11.52 -23.63 -19.09
C PHE A 43 -12.64 -22.60 -19.00
N THR A 44 -13.65 -22.65 -19.87
CA THR A 44 -14.76 -21.69 -19.93
C THR A 44 -15.57 -21.59 -18.63
N LYS A 45 -15.48 -22.62 -17.78
CA LYS A 45 -16.10 -22.62 -16.44
C LYS A 45 -15.27 -21.90 -15.37
N LYS A 46 -14.01 -21.52 -15.66
CA LYS A 46 -13.16 -20.79 -14.73
C LYS A 46 -13.72 -19.37 -14.53
N ARG A 47 -13.75 -18.95 -13.27
CA ARG A 47 -14.18 -17.62 -12.87
C ARG A 47 -12.97 -16.78 -12.46
N GLY A 48 -13.18 -15.47 -12.29
CA GLY A 48 -12.15 -14.54 -11.80
C GLY A 48 -11.33 -13.88 -12.90
N VAL A 49 -11.52 -14.23 -14.17
CA VAL A 49 -10.89 -13.48 -15.30
C VAL A 49 -11.73 -12.24 -15.56
N PHE A 50 -11.14 -11.08 -15.35
CA PHE A 50 -11.83 -9.80 -15.52
C PHE A 50 -11.64 -9.23 -16.94
N HIS A 51 -10.40 -9.28 -17.44
CA HIS A 51 -10.04 -8.79 -18.76
C HIS A 51 -8.87 -9.58 -19.31
N SER A 52 -8.80 -9.81 -20.61
CA SER A 52 -7.64 -10.41 -21.27
C SER A 52 -7.44 -9.81 -22.66
N GLU A 53 -6.18 -9.60 -23.03
CA GLU A 53 -5.80 -9.09 -24.35
C GLU A 53 -4.41 -9.56 -24.75
N ILE A 54 -4.12 -9.49 -26.04
CA ILE A 54 -2.77 -9.71 -26.58
C ILE A 54 -2.20 -8.38 -27.03
N MET A 55 -1.01 -8.07 -26.55
CA MET A 55 -0.25 -6.89 -26.91
C MET A 55 0.86 -7.28 -27.88
N LEU A 56 0.84 -6.69 -29.06
CA LEU A 56 1.75 -7.04 -30.16
C LEU A 56 2.81 -5.93 -30.38
N PRO A 57 4.08 -6.31 -30.64
CA PRO A 57 5.03 -5.39 -31.27
C PRO A 57 4.52 -4.93 -32.65
N ALA A 58 4.96 -3.76 -33.10
CA ALA A 58 4.49 -3.17 -34.35
C ALA A 58 4.68 -4.07 -35.59
N ASP A 59 5.75 -4.85 -35.61
CA ASP A 59 6.11 -5.73 -36.74
C ASP A 59 5.56 -7.16 -36.61
N ALA A 60 4.72 -7.43 -35.61
CA ALA A 60 4.15 -8.76 -35.42
C ALA A 60 3.00 -9.02 -36.40
N PRO A 61 2.79 -10.27 -36.87
CA PRO A 61 1.63 -10.59 -37.70
C PRO A 61 0.33 -10.26 -36.97
N ALA A 62 -0.58 -9.57 -37.64
CA ALA A 62 -1.89 -9.21 -37.05
C ALA A 62 -2.69 -10.45 -36.59
N ALA A 63 -2.51 -11.62 -37.24
CA ALA A 63 -3.14 -12.88 -36.86
C ALA A 63 -2.75 -13.34 -35.43
N PHE A 64 -1.63 -12.88 -34.89
CA PHE A 64 -1.23 -13.19 -33.51
C PHE A 64 -2.01 -12.43 -32.44
N SER A 65 -2.94 -11.54 -32.83
CA SER A 65 -3.96 -11.00 -31.91
C SER A 65 -4.99 -12.06 -31.50
N ASP A 66 -5.13 -13.15 -32.26
CA ASP A 66 -5.90 -14.32 -31.87
C ASP A 66 -5.06 -15.27 -31.02
N ARG A 67 -5.52 -15.54 -29.79
CA ARG A 67 -4.77 -16.32 -28.77
C ARG A 67 -4.48 -17.76 -29.21
N ALA A 68 -5.46 -18.40 -29.86
CA ALA A 68 -5.29 -19.76 -30.34
C ALA A 68 -4.24 -19.84 -31.45
N THR A 69 -4.30 -18.91 -32.41
CA THR A 69 -3.33 -18.78 -33.50
C THR A 69 -1.92 -18.53 -32.94
N LEU A 70 -1.77 -17.58 -32.02
CA LEU A 70 -0.48 -17.26 -31.38
C LEU A 70 0.11 -18.47 -30.68
N CYS A 71 -0.64 -19.14 -29.81
CA CYS A 71 -0.13 -20.24 -29.01
C CYS A 71 0.19 -21.48 -29.84
N ASN A 72 -0.61 -21.78 -30.85
CA ASN A 72 -0.30 -22.85 -31.79
C ASN A 72 0.93 -22.53 -32.67
N ALA A 73 1.13 -21.28 -33.06
CA ALA A 73 2.34 -20.83 -33.72
C ALA A 73 3.59 -21.00 -32.83
N VAL A 74 3.50 -20.70 -31.53
CA VAL A 74 4.57 -20.97 -30.54
C VAL A 74 4.88 -22.48 -30.48
N GLU A 75 3.86 -23.34 -30.34
CA GLU A 75 4.05 -24.79 -30.30
C GLU A 75 4.71 -25.32 -31.58
N LYS A 76 4.33 -24.79 -32.74
CA LYS A 76 4.90 -25.16 -34.03
C LYS A 76 6.34 -24.70 -34.22
N ALA A 77 6.69 -23.51 -33.70
CA ALA A 77 8.06 -22.97 -33.77
C ALA A 77 9.04 -23.76 -32.88
N GLU A 78 8.56 -24.40 -31.83
CA GLU A 78 9.37 -25.14 -30.85
C GLU A 78 9.43 -26.64 -31.19
N LYS A 79 10.56 -27.10 -31.72
CA LYS A 79 10.70 -28.45 -32.27
C LYS A 79 11.17 -29.50 -31.25
N ARG A 80 11.85 -29.08 -30.15
CA ARG A 80 12.48 -30.02 -29.22
C ARG A 80 11.51 -30.47 -28.13
N LYS A 81 11.68 -31.68 -27.59
CA LYS A 81 10.88 -32.25 -26.50
C LYS A 81 11.02 -31.46 -25.18
N ASN A 82 12.11 -30.73 -25.01
CA ASN A 82 12.41 -29.93 -23.81
C ASN A 82 12.39 -28.43 -24.10
N SER A 83 11.68 -27.97 -25.12
CA SER A 83 11.61 -26.55 -25.46
C SER A 83 10.95 -25.75 -24.38
N GLN A 84 11.53 -24.59 -24.11
CA GLN A 84 10.85 -23.51 -23.42
C GLN A 84 9.85 -22.85 -24.38
N LEU A 85 8.58 -22.83 -24.03
CA LEU A 85 7.49 -22.37 -24.89
C LEU A 85 7.20 -20.89 -24.67
N ALA A 86 7.10 -20.49 -23.41
CA ALA A 86 6.82 -19.14 -23.02
C ALA A 86 7.42 -18.83 -21.65
N ARG A 87 7.50 -17.54 -21.30
CA ARG A 87 7.75 -17.10 -19.94
C ARG A 87 6.44 -16.59 -19.35
N GLU A 88 6.12 -17.03 -18.18
CA GLU A 88 4.99 -16.54 -17.40
C GLU A 88 5.49 -15.60 -16.32
N ILE A 89 4.82 -14.47 -16.16
CA ILE A 89 5.04 -13.52 -15.08
C ILE A 89 3.71 -13.33 -14.34
N ASP A 90 3.76 -13.50 -13.02
CA ASP A 90 2.65 -13.22 -12.13
C ASP A 90 2.97 -11.99 -11.29
N ILE A 91 2.06 -11.02 -11.30
CA ILE A 91 2.25 -9.72 -10.65
C ILE A 91 1.04 -9.38 -9.79
N ALA A 92 1.26 -9.06 -8.52
CA ALA A 92 0.22 -8.49 -7.67
C ALA A 92 -0.06 -7.03 -8.06
N LEU A 93 -1.33 -6.70 -8.19
CA LEU A 93 -1.80 -5.34 -8.49
C LEU A 93 -2.12 -4.59 -7.18
N PRO A 94 -1.84 -3.28 -7.09
CA PRO A 94 -2.16 -2.49 -5.91
C PRO A 94 -3.67 -2.47 -5.64
N ARG A 95 -4.09 -2.90 -4.44
CA ARG A 95 -5.50 -2.98 -4.05
C ARG A 95 -6.20 -1.62 -3.98
N CYS A 96 -5.44 -0.58 -3.69
CA CYS A 96 -5.95 0.78 -3.51
C CYS A 96 -6.34 1.47 -4.82
N LEU A 97 -5.90 0.95 -5.97
CA LEU A 97 -6.24 1.49 -7.27
C LEU A 97 -7.60 0.98 -7.75
N THR A 98 -8.31 1.78 -8.56
CA THR A 98 -9.52 1.35 -9.26
C THR A 98 -9.18 0.31 -10.34
N HIS A 99 -10.17 -0.36 -10.92
CA HIS A 99 -9.94 -1.33 -12.00
C HIS A 99 -9.26 -0.69 -13.20
N ASP A 100 -9.76 0.47 -13.66
CA ASP A 100 -9.17 1.18 -14.79
C ASP A 100 -7.73 1.60 -14.53
N GLN A 101 -7.43 2.06 -13.32
CA GLN A 101 -6.07 2.40 -12.91
C GLN A 101 -5.15 1.18 -12.89
N LYS A 102 -5.63 0.03 -12.40
CA LYS A 102 -4.88 -1.24 -12.41
C LYS A 102 -4.57 -1.70 -13.83
N ILE A 103 -5.57 -1.64 -14.72
CA ILE A 103 -5.44 -2.02 -16.13
C ILE A 103 -4.47 -1.07 -16.85
N ALA A 104 -4.64 0.24 -16.69
CA ALA A 104 -3.77 1.23 -17.30
C ALA A 104 -2.31 1.10 -16.84
N LEU A 105 -2.09 0.93 -15.53
CA LEU A 105 -0.76 0.68 -14.95
C LEU A 105 -0.10 -0.55 -15.56
N ALA A 106 -0.82 -1.66 -15.61
CA ALA A 106 -0.28 -2.93 -16.08
C ALA A 106 0.03 -2.88 -17.58
N LYS A 107 -0.86 -2.29 -18.38
CA LYS A 107 -0.67 -2.12 -19.84
C LYS A 107 0.54 -1.23 -20.14
N ASP A 108 0.68 -0.10 -19.45
CA ASP A 108 1.83 0.80 -19.65
C ASP A 108 3.15 0.09 -19.30
N TYR A 109 3.18 -0.64 -18.20
CA TYR A 109 4.35 -1.44 -17.81
C TYR A 109 4.67 -2.53 -18.83
N VAL A 110 3.68 -3.35 -19.23
CA VAL A 110 3.88 -4.45 -20.19
C VAL A 110 4.31 -3.93 -21.56
N GLN A 111 3.69 -2.84 -22.03
CA GLN A 111 4.04 -2.22 -23.31
C GLN A 111 5.51 -1.78 -23.33
N LYS A 112 5.94 -1.04 -22.30
CA LYS A 112 7.28 -0.44 -22.28
C LYS A 112 8.37 -1.45 -21.94
N THR A 113 8.07 -2.43 -21.10
CA THR A 113 9.06 -3.39 -20.61
C THR A 113 9.23 -4.59 -21.53
N PHE A 114 8.14 -5.09 -22.11
CA PHE A 114 8.15 -6.35 -22.86
C PHE A 114 7.85 -6.16 -24.33
N VAL A 115 6.76 -5.48 -24.67
CA VAL A 115 6.31 -5.36 -26.05
C VAL A 115 7.27 -4.52 -26.88
N ASN A 116 7.74 -3.38 -26.36
CA ASN A 116 8.74 -2.56 -27.03
C ASN A 116 10.11 -3.25 -27.15
N ALA A 117 10.38 -4.28 -26.32
CA ALA A 117 11.57 -5.13 -26.45
C ALA A 117 11.38 -6.27 -27.48
N GLY A 118 10.22 -6.32 -28.16
CA GLY A 118 9.93 -7.28 -29.22
C GLY A 118 9.21 -8.57 -28.78
N MET A 119 8.79 -8.68 -27.53
CA MET A 119 7.99 -9.80 -27.04
C MET A 119 6.50 -9.59 -27.32
N ILE A 120 5.80 -10.64 -27.72
CA ILE A 120 4.34 -10.64 -27.66
C ILE A 120 3.93 -10.98 -26.24
N ALA A 121 2.99 -10.22 -25.68
CA ALA A 121 2.47 -10.39 -24.34
C ALA A 121 0.99 -10.75 -24.36
N ASP A 122 0.63 -11.93 -23.87
CA ASP A 122 -0.75 -12.33 -23.55
C ASP A 122 -1.03 -11.98 -22.09
N VAL A 123 -1.92 -11.00 -21.87
CA VAL A 123 -2.16 -10.34 -20.59
C VAL A 123 -3.54 -10.73 -20.09
N CYS A 124 -3.62 -11.27 -18.85
CA CYS A 124 -4.88 -11.68 -18.24
C CYS A 124 -4.98 -11.11 -16.82
N PHE A 125 -6.02 -10.33 -16.57
CA PHE A 125 -6.32 -9.71 -15.27
C PHE A 125 -7.28 -10.59 -14.48
N HIS A 126 -6.86 -10.95 -13.28
CA HIS A 126 -7.63 -11.83 -12.42
C HIS A 126 -8.00 -11.19 -11.09
N ASP A 127 -9.19 -11.55 -10.61
CA ASP A 127 -9.67 -11.29 -9.24
C ASP A 127 -9.58 -9.81 -8.81
N LEU A 128 -9.84 -8.88 -9.72
CA LEU A 128 -9.69 -7.44 -9.47
C LEU A 128 -10.56 -6.92 -8.31
N ASP A 129 -11.68 -7.60 -8.02
CA ASP A 129 -12.59 -7.29 -6.92
C ASP A 129 -12.26 -8.02 -5.60
N SER A 130 -11.21 -8.84 -5.61
CA SER A 130 -10.83 -9.65 -4.45
C SER A 130 -9.69 -9.01 -3.63
N ASP A 131 -9.35 -9.69 -2.54
CA ASP A 131 -8.16 -9.36 -1.76
C ASP A 131 -6.83 -9.71 -2.44
N ASN A 132 -6.87 -10.31 -3.64
CA ASN A 132 -5.70 -10.72 -4.38
C ASN A 132 -5.80 -10.35 -5.88
N PRO A 133 -5.98 -9.06 -6.22
CA PRO A 133 -5.96 -8.64 -7.62
C PRO A 133 -4.58 -8.89 -8.22
N HIS A 134 -4.53 -9.61 -9.34
CA HIS A 134 -3.26 -9.99 -9.95
C HIS A 134 -3.34 -10.06 -11.47
N LEU A 135 -2.18 -10.01 -12.07
CA LEU A 135 -1.95 -10.03 -13.51
C LEU A 135 -1.10 -11.24 -13.87
N HIS A 136 -1.55 -12.03 -14.84
CA HIS A 136 -0.72 -13.00 -15.54
C HIS A 136 -0.28 -12.43 -16.89
N VAL A 137 1.01 -12.48 -17.16
CA VAL A 137 1.57 -12.10 -18.46
C VAL A 137 2.31 -13.30 -19.02
N MET A 138 1.89 -13.78 -20.18
CA MET A 138 2.60 -14.84 -20.89
C MET A 138 3.36 -14.24 -22.07
N LEU A 139 4.68 -14.33 -22.03
CA LEU A 139 5.60 -13.71 -22.98
C LEU A 139 6.17 -14.73 -23.93
N THR A 140 6.27 -14.39 -25.21
CA THR A 140 7.02 -15.19 -26.19
C THR A 140 8.52 -15.15 -25.92
N THR A 141 9.24 -16.16 -26.37
CA THR A 141 10.70 -16.30 -26.16
C THR A 141 11.49 -16.17 -27.46
N ARG A 142 10.80 -15.87 -28.56
CA ARG A 142 11.37 -15.68 -29.90
C ARG A 142 11.12 -14.27 -30.39
N GLU A 143 12.05 -13.77 -31.14
CA GLU A 143 11.87 -12.57 -31.94
C GLU A 143 10.70 -12.79 -32.91
N VAL A 144 9.96 -11.72 -33.18
CA VAL A 144 8.82 -11.74 -34.07
C VAL A 144 9.00 -10.68 -35.19
N SER A 145 8.60 -11.01 -36.38
CA SER A 145 8.55 -10.10 -37.52
C SER A 145 7.26 -10.34 -38.30
N ALA A 146 7.01 -9.57 -39.36
CA ALA A 146 5.84 -9.75 -40.22
C ALA A 146 5.72 -11.19 -40.82
N SER A 147 6.82 -11.93 -40.91
CA SER A 147 6.83 -13.33 -41.37
C SER A 147 6.60 -14.38 -40.26
N GLY A 148 6.41 -13.94 -39.01
CA GLY A 148 6.21 -14.80 -37.85
C GLY A 148 7.43 -14.90 -36.95
N PHE A 149 7.56 -16.03 -36.22
CA PHE A 149 8.62 -16.23 -35.26
C PHE A 149 9.99 -16.53 -35.93
N GLY A 150 10.99 -15.75 -35.51
CA GLY A 150 12.39 -15.90 -35.81
C GLY A 150 13.17 -16.76 -34.81
N ASN A 151 14.39 -16.36 -34.50
CA ASN A 151 15.25 -17.01 -33.55
C ASN A 151 14.79 -16.80 -32.12
N LYS A 152 15.18 -17.73 -31.24
CA LYS A 152 15.00 -17.58 -29.81
C LYS A 152 15.95 -16.50 -29.29
N ASN A 153 15.42 -15.48 -28.65
CA ASN A 153 16.23 -14.45 -28.02
C ASN A 153 16.63 -14.91 -26.61
N ARG A 154 17.92 -15.20 -26.43
CA ARG A 154 18.44 -15.76 -25.17
C ARG A 154 18.75 -14.69 -24.15
N ASP A 155 18.96 -13.45 -24.56
CA ASP A 155 19.23 -12.32 -23.66
C ASP A 155 18.05 -12.05 -22.75
N TRP A 156 16.84 -12.38 -23.21
CA TRP A 156 15.64 -12.29 -22.36
C TRP A 156 15.65 -13.28 -21.17
N ASN A 157 16.61 -14.22 -21.10
CA ASN A 157 16.81 -15.13 -19.97
C ASN A 157 17.83 -14.61 -18.94
N ASP A 158 18.38 -13.41 -19.14
CA ASP A 158 19.35 -12.83 -18.22
C ASP A 158 18.72 -12.61 -16.84
N ARG A 159 19.50 -12.90 -15.79
CA ARG A 159 19.08 -12.74 -14.40
C ARG A 159 19.05 -11.28 -13.99
N GLU A 160 19.94 -10.44 -14.50
CA GLU A 160 19.97 -9.03 -14.21
C GLU A 160 18.75 -8.35 -14.85
N LEU A 161 18.40 -8.73 -16.09
CA LEU A 161 17.18 -8.25 -16.74
C LEU A 161 15.92 -8.56 -15.91
N LEU A 162 15.84 -9.73 -15.28
CA LEU A 162 14.74 -10.08 -14.39
C LEU A 162 14.72 -9.19 -13.12
N LYS A 163 15.89 -8.81 -12.60
CA LYS A 163 15.96 -7.88 -11.47
C LYS A 163 15.51 -6.47 -11.86
N GLU A 164 15.88 -6.04 -13.07
CA GLU A 164 15.41 -4.76 -13.64
C GLU A 164 13.88 -4.77 -13.78
N TRP A 165 13.29 -5.78 -14.37
CA TRP A 165 11.83 -5.90 -14.48
C TRP A 165 11.12 -5.80 -13.13
N ARG A 166 11.67 -6.42 -12.08
CA ARG A 166 11.14 -6.34 -10.72
C ARG A 166 11.23 -4.93 -10.13
N LYS A 167 12.36 -4.25 -10.33
CA LYS A 167 12.59 -2.88 -9.90
C LYS A 167 11.64 -1.92 -10.63
N ASP A 168 11.53 -2.08 -11.94
CA ASP A 168 10.68 -1.24 -12.77
C ASP A 168 9.20 -1.41 -12.39
N TRP A 169 8.73 -2.64 -12.17
CA TRP A 169 7.38 -2.84 -11.68
C TRP A 169 7.11 -2.08 -10.38
N ALA A 170 8.02 -2.15 -9.42
CA ALA A 170 7.87 -1.40 -8.18
C ALA A 170 7.79 0.12 -8.43
N SER A 171 8.62 0.64 -9.34
CA SER A 171 8.63 2.05 -9.71
C SER A 171 7.33 2.49 -10.40
N TYR A 172 6.82 1.69 -11.33
CA TYR A 172 5.54 1.94 -12.02
C TYR A 172 4.36 1.94 -11.05
N ALA A 173 4.27 0.91 -10.20
CA ALA A 173 3.20 0.79 -9.23
C ALA A 173 3.24 1.92 -8.18
N ASN A 174 4.41 2.30 -7.71
CA ASN A 174 4.57 3.39 -6.74
C ASN A 174 4.14 4.74 -7.33
N ARG A 175 4.52 5.02 -8.58
CA ARG A 175 4.08 6.24 -9.29
C ARG A 175 2.57 6.25 -9.53
N ALA A 176 1.98 5.11 -9.89
CA ALA A 176 0.53 5.02 -10.10
C ALA A 176 -0.24 5.25 -8.78
N MET A 177 0.24 4.68 -7.67
CA MET A 177 -0.35 4.90 -6.34
C MET A 177 -0.20 6.36 -5.90
N GLU A 178 0.94 6.99 -6.16
CA GLU A 178 1.18 8.40 -5.85
C GLU A 178 0.24 9.32 -6.64
N ASN A 179 0.12 9.11 -7.95
CA ASN A 179 -0.79 9.86 -8.81
C ASN A 179 -2.27 9.71 -8.40
N ALA A 180 -2.62 8.58 -7.77
CA ALA A 180 -3.94 8.33 -7.21
C ALA A 180 -4.10 8.84 -5.76
N GLY A 181 -3.10 9.55 -5.20
CA GLY A 181 -3.17 10.14 -3.85
C GLY A 181 -2.91 9.15 -2.70
N HIS A 182 -2.34 7.98 -2.99
CA HIS A 182 -2.06 6.99 -1.96
C HIS A 182 -0.62 7.07 -1.45
N SER A 183 -0.43 6.99 -0.13
CA SER A 183 0.88 7.01 0.53
C SER A 183 1.59 5.64 0.55
N HIS A 184 0.89 4.55 0.25
CA HIS A 184 1.46 3.21 0.23
C HIS A 184 2.53 3.08 -0.85
N ARG A 185 3.58 2.33 -0.52
CA ARG A 185 4.68 2.01 -1.46
C ARG A 185 5.03 0.53 -1.39
N ILE A 186 5.48 -0.03 -2.49
CA ILE A 186 6.03 -1.38 -2.59
C ILE A 186 7.52 -1.31 -2.89
N ASP A 187 8.27 -2.32 -2.45
CA ASP A 187 9.71 -2.44 -2.69
C ASP A 187 10.02 -3.84 -3.26
N HIS A 188 10.83 -3.87 -4.33
CA HIS A 188 11.23 -5.09 -5.02
C HIS A 188 12.34 -5.85 -4.31
N ARG A 189 13.06 -5.21 -3.40
CA ARG A 189 14.18 -5.79 -2.66
C ARG A 189 13.69 -6.83 -1.65
N THR A 190 14.57 -7.72 -1.24
CA THR A 190 14.29 -8.64 -0.12
C THR A 190 14.06 -7.86 1.17
N LEU A 191 13.35 -8.44 2.12
CA LEU A 191 13.11 -7.78 3.42
C LEU A 191 14.42 -7.47 4.14
N GLU A 192 15.42 -8.35 4.04
CA GLU A 192 16.76 -8.14 4.57
C GLU A 192 17.43 -6.91 3.93
N ALA A 193 17.40 -6.78 2.60
CA ALA A 193 17.95 -5.62 1.88
C ALA A 193 17.20 -4.31 2.16
N GLN A 194 15.96 -4.39 2.66
CA GLN A 194 15.18 -3.27 3.15
C GLN A 194 15.45 -2.93 4.62
N GLY A 195 16.28 -3.72 5.33
CA GLY A 195 16.51 -3.58 6.77
C GLY A 195 15.34 -4.04 7.63
N ILE A 196 14.41 -4.82 7.06
CA ILE A 196 13.21 -5.31 7.77
C ILE A 196 13.49 -6.70 8.32
N ASP A 197 13.61 -6.82 9.63
CA ASP A 197 13.74 -8.12 10.33
C ASP A 197 12.39 -8.83 10.42
N ARG A 198 11.97 -9.39 9.31
CA ARG A 198 10.76 -10.21 9.21
C ARG A 198 10.99 -11.38 8.25
N GLU A 199 10.56 -12.58 8.63
CA GLU A 199 10.59 -13.73 7.73
C GLU A 199 9.74 -13.47 6.47
N PRO A 200 10.24 -13.78 5.28
CA PRO A 200 9.47 -13.74 4.05
C PRO A 200 8.23 -14.64 4.12
N GLN A 201 7.17 -14.25 3.45
CA GLN A 201 6.00 -15.11 3.32
C GLN A 201 6.32 -16.33 2.46
N VAL A 202 5.82 -17.49 2.87
CA VAL A 202 5.93 -18.71 2.06
C VAL A 202 4.86 -18.69 0.98
N HIS A 203 5.27 -18.81 -0.28
CA HIS A 203 4.32 -19.00 -1.38
C HIS A 203 3.74 -20.40 -1.31
N LEU A 204 2.46 -20.50 -1.00
CA LEU A 204 1.78 -21.77 -0.77
C LEU A 204 1.36 -22.46 -2.08
N GLY A 205 1.06 -21.69 -3.11
CA GLY A 205 0.37 -22.17 -4.30
C GLY A 205 -1.10 -22.52 -4.03
N ALA A 206 -1.90 -22.68 -5.07
CA ALA A 206 -3.34 -22.86 -4.95
C ALA A 206 -3.75 -24.13 -4.15
N ALA A 207 -3.06 -25.25 -4.41
CA ALA A 207 -3.39 -26.51 -3.76
C ALA A 207 -3.14 -26.48 -2.24
N ARG A 208 -1.97 -25.99 -1.80
CA ARG A 208 -1.62 -25.89 -0.38
C ARG A 208 -2.49 -24.84 0.34
N SER A 209 -2.76 -23.71 -0.31
CA SER A 209 -3.68 -22.71 0.21
C SER A 209 -5.08 -23.27 0.43
N ALA A 210 -5.60 -24.06 -0.51
CA ALA A 210 -6.89 -24.73 -0.37
C ALA A 210 -6.89 -25.77 0.77
N MET A 211 -5.79 -26.49 0.96
CA MET A 211 -5.64 -27.42 2.09
C MET A 211 -5.67 -26.70 3.43
N LEU A 212 -4.90 -25.62 3.57
CA LEU A 212 -4.86 -24.82 4.80
C LEU A 212 -6.20 -24.14 5.11
N LYS A 213 -6.89 -23.62 4.09
CA LYS A 213 -8.27 -23.07 4.25
C LYS A 213 -9.27 -24.10 4.75
N LYS A 214 -9.07 -25.39 4.43
CA LYS A 214 -9.86 -26.51 4.93
C LYS A 214 -9.37 -27.05 6.29
N GLY A 215 -8.47 -26.35 6.96
CA GLY A 215 -7.88 -26.78 8.23
C GLY A 215 -6.94 -28.01 8.13
N LYS A 216 -6.53 -28.39 6.91
CA LYS A 216 -5.61 -29.51 6.72
C LYS A 216 -4.17 -29.07 6.94
N ARG A 217 -3.40 -29.90 7.62
CA ARG A 217 -1.98 -29.71 7.84
C ARG A 217 -1.19 -29.97 6.55
N VAL A 218 -0.13 -29.20 6.33
CA VAL A 218 0.78 -29.36 5.17
C VAL A 218 2.20 -29.51 5.71
N ASP A 219 2.58 -30.74 6.02
CA ASP A 219 3.82 -31.08 6.76
C ASP A 219 5.08 -30.52 6.10
N SER A 220 5.12 -30.42 4.77
CA SER A 220 6.29 -29.90 4.05
C SER A 220 6.62 -28.43 4.31
N ILE A 221 5.68 -27.64 4.84
CA ILE A 221 5.84 -26.21 5.12
C ILE A 221 5.57 -25.85 6.59
N GLU A 222 5.13 -26.79 7.40
CA GLU A 222 4.76 -26.56 8.80
C GLU A 222 5.92 -25.95 9.61
N PRO A 223 7.19 -26.41 9.49
CA PRO A 223 8.31 -25.81 10.20
C PRO A 223 8.57 -24.35 9.81
N GLN A 224 8.27 -23.97 8.58
CA GLN A 224 8.40 -22.58 8.09
C GLN A 224 7.25 -21.71 8.60
N LEU A 225 6.03 -22.24 8.58
CA LEU A 225 4.86 -21.55 9.12
C LEU A 225 4.99 -21.31 10.63
N GLU A 226 5.50 -22.28 11.37
CA GLU A 226 5.72 -22.17 12.80
C GLU A 226 6.78 -21.10 13.12
N ARG A 227 7.91 -21.11 12.43
CA ARG A 227 8.92 -20.04 12.56
C ARG A 227 8.33 -18.65 12.27
N GLN A 228 7.51 -18.53 11.23
CA GLN A 228 6.85 -17.26 10.91
C GLN A 228 5.89 -16.82 12.03
N ARG A 229 5.13 -17.75 12.60
CA ARG A 229 4.21 -17.47 13.74
C ARG A 229 4.98 -16.97 14.95
N LEU A 230 6.07 -17.66 15.32
CA LEU A 230 6.92 -17.29 16.46
C LEU A 230 7.59 -15.93 16.26
N LYS A 231 8.16 -15.66 15.08
CA LYS A 231 8.75 -14.33 14.78
C LYS A 231 7.70 -13.23 14.78
N ARG A 232 6.52 -13.46 14.23
CA ARG A 232 5.44 -12.47 14.26
C ARG A 232 4.98 -12.17 15.68
N ALA A 233 4.84 -13.19 16.50
CA ALA A 233 4.48 -13.01 17.90
C ALA A 233 5.53 -12.22 18.67
N ALA A 234 6.83 -12.52 18.47
CA ALA A 234 7.94 -11.78 19.07
C ALA A 234 7.97 -10.31 18.60
N GLN A 235 7.78 -10.06 17.30
CA GLN A 235 7.74 -8.71 16.74
C GLN A 235 6.54 -7.91 17.27
N GLN A 236 5.36 -8.55 17.39
CA GLN A 236 4.19 -7.93 17.98
C GLN A 236 4.44 -7.54 19.43
N ALA A 237 4.99 -8.45 20.23
CA ALA A 237 5.33 -8.19 21.63
C ALA A 237 6.36 -7.05 21.78
N ALA A 238 7.35 -6.95 20.87
CA ALA A 238 8.30 -5.84 20.86
C ALA A 238 7.63 -4.51 20.52
N ASN A 239 6.74 -4.49 19.53
CA ASN A 239 6.00 -3.29 19.13
C ASN A 239 5.05 -2.82 20.26
N ASP A 240 4.40 -3.76 20.95
CA ASP A 240 3.51 -3.44 22.06
C ASP A 240 4.30 -2.80 23.21
N LYS A 241 5.51 -3.32 23.55
CA LYS A 241 6.39 -2.69 24.55
C LYS A 241 6.82 -1.27 24.17
N ILE A 242 7.14 -1.03 22.88
CA ILE A 242 7.50 0.32 22.39
C ILE A 242 6.31 1.26 22.54
N LYS A 243 5.12 0.80 22.18
CA LYS A 243 3.88 1.59 22.30
C LYS A 243 3.57 1.92 23.76
N ASP A 244 3.71 0.95 24.66
CA ASP A 244 3.51 1.15 26.10
C ASP A 244 4.50 2.17 26.67
N ALA A 245 5.79 2.09 26.27
CA ALA A 245 6.80 3.06 26.67
C ALA A 245 6.50 4.47 26.14
N GLN A 246 6.00 4.61 24.92
CA GLN A 246 5.59 5.90 24.36
C GLN A 246 4.38 6.48 25.10
N LEU A 247 3.39 5.67 25.43
CA LEU A 247 2.22 6.08 26.20
C LEU A 247 2.61 6.51 27.61
N TYR A 248 3.55 5.80 28.23
CA TYR A 248 4.08 6.18 29.54
C TYR A 248 4.75 7.54 29.50
N ALA A 249 5.64 7.77 28.53
CA ALA A 249 6.31 9.05 28.34
C ALA A 249 5.33 10.22 28.08
N GLN A 250 4.29 9.99 27.28
CA GLN A 250 3.23 10.99 27.08
C GLN A 250 2.46 11.30 28.35
N ARG A 251 2.14 10.28 29.14
CA ARG A 251 1.46 10.44 30.42
C ARG A 251 2.27 11.30 31.38
N GLU A 252 3.56 11.05 31.50
CA GLU A 252 4.48 11.83 32.37
C GLU A 252 4.55 13.31 31.90
N SER A 253 4.63 13.53 30.58
CA SER A 253 4.61 14.90 30.02
C SER A 253 3.32 15.66 30.35
N ILE A 254 2.17 15.00 30.18
CA ILE A 254 0.87 15.60 30.50
C ILE A 254 0.74 15.88 32.00
N HIS A 255 1.27 14.99 32.85
CA HIS A 255 1.24 15.18 34.29
C HIS A 255 2.06 16.41 34.72
N HIS A 256 3.24 16.58 34.17
CA HIS A 256 4.07 17.76 34.41
C HIS A 256 3.41 19.07 33.93
N GLU A 257 2.75 19.06 32.77
CA GLU A 257 2.00 20.19 32.26
C GLU A 257 0.80 20.55 33.17
N LEU A 258 0.13 19.53 33.69
CA LEU A 258 -0.97 19.71 34.63
C LEU A 258 -0.48 20.38 35.93
N GLU A 259 0.64 19.94 36.50
CA GLU A 259 1.24 20.54 37.68
C GLU A 259 1.60 22.02 37.46
N GLN A 260 2.13 22.36 36.29
CA GLN A 260 2.44 23.75 35.95
C GLN A 260 1.18 24.62 35.85
N LEU A 261 0.12 24.11 35.25
CA LEU A 261 -1.15 24.81 35.14
C LEU A 261 -1.81 25.00 36.51
N GLU A 262 -1.75 24.03 37.40
CA GLU A 262 -2.24 24.13 38.77
C GLU A 262 -1.51 25.22 39.56
N GLN A 263 -0.18 25.31 39.44
CA GLN A 263 0.63 26.35 40.07
C GLN A 263 0.28 27.72 39.52
N GLN A 264 0.09 27.87 38.21
CA GLN A 264 -0.33 29.12 37.59
C GLN A 264 -1.71 29.57 38.11
N LEU A 265 -2.66 28.64 38.17
CA LEU A 265 -4.01 28.91 38.66
C LEU A 265 -4.01 29.34 40.13
N HIS A 266 -3.15 28.74 40.97
CA HIS A 266 -2.98 29.13 42.35
C HIS A 266 -2.46 30.57 42.46
N ALA A 267 -1.41 30.90 41.72
CA ALA A 267 -0.85 32.26 41.70
C ALA A 267 -1.86 33.32 41.18
N GLU A 268 -2.68 32.99 40.20
CA GLU A 268 -3.73 33.86 39.73
C GLU A 268 -4.82 34.09 40.78
N ARG A 269 -5.21 33.05 41.51
CA ARG A 269 -6.19 33.19 42.62
C ARG A 269 -5.67 34.08 43.75
N GLU A 270 -4.40 33.96 44.10
CA GLU A 270 -3.76 34.83 45.09
C GLU A 270 -3.76 36.28 44.64
N ARG A 271 -3.38 36.59 43.41
CA ARG A 271 -3.43 37.94 42.83
C ARG A 271 -4.84 38.53 42.83
N ALA A 272 -5.83 37.72 42.43
CA ALA A 272 -7.22 38.14 42.45
C ALA A 272 -7.72 38.50 43.87
N HIS A 273 -7.31 37.72 44.87
CA HIS A 273 -7.63 37.98 46.27
C HIS A 273 -6.97 39.26 46.79
N GLU A 274 -5.70 39.50 46.48
CA GLU A 274 -4.97 40.74 46.82
C GLU A 274 -5.63 41.94 46.15
N GLN A 275 -6.03 41.84 44.89
CA GLN A 275 -6.72 42.89 44.17
C GLN A 275 -8.07 43.22 44.82
N GLN A 276 -8.83 42.22 45.23
CA GLN A 276 -10.10 42.41 45.92
C GLN A 276 -9.93 43.11 47.26
N GLN A 277 -8.89 42.78 48.03
CA GLN A 277 -8.56 43.45 49.27
C GLN A 277 -8.17 44.93 49.05
N LEU A 278 -7.40 45.21 47.99
CA LEU A 278 -7.01 46.56 47.64
C LEU A 278 -8.23 47.40 47.22
N GLU A 279 -9.13 46.87 46.44
CA GLU A 279 -10.38 47.51 46.02
C GLU A 279 -11.26 47.83 47.24
N ALA A 280 -11.37 46.91 48.20
CA ALA A 280 -12.11 47.13 49.43
C ALA A 280 -11.46 48.27 50.26
N ARG A 281 -10.14 48.35 50.38
CA ARG A 281 -9.40 49.41 51.05
C ARG A 281 -9.63 50.79 50.36
N ILE A 282 -9.61 50.82 49.03
CA ILE A 282 -9.86 52.00 48.23
C ILE A 282 -11.32 52.52 48.48
N SER A 283 -12.28 51.61 48.50
CA SER A 283 -13.67 51.95 48.79
C SER A 283 -13.82 52.56 50.19
N ALA A 284 -13.26 51.91 51.20
CA ALA A 284 -13.30 52.43 52.57
C ALA A 284 -12.62 53.83 52.72
N ALA A 285 -11.49 54.05 52.02
CA ALA A 285 -10.85 55.36 52.01
C ALA A 285 -11.70 56.45 51.34
N ARG A 286 -12.37 56.10 50.22
CA ARG A 286 -13.32 57.03 49.56
C ARG A 286 -14.49 57.41 50.46
N ASP A 287 -15.06 56.47 51.18
CA ASP A 287 -16.15 56.71 52.12
C ASP A 287 -15.69 57.60 53.27
N ALA A 288 -14.49 57.40 53.82
CA ALA A 288 -13.89 58.21 54.82
C ALA A 288 -13.64 59.69 54.38
N ILE A 289 -13.16 59.84 53.12
CA ILE A 289 -13.00 61.20 52.54
C ILE A 289 -14.32 61.86 52.34
N ALA A 290 -15.35 61.17 51.86
CA ALA A 290 -16.70 61.77 51.72
C ALA A 290 -17.27 62.19 53.05
N ALA A 291 -17.14 61.41 54.13
CA ALA A 291 -17.54 61.75 55.47
C ALA A 291 -16.78 62.98 56.03
N ALA A 292 -15.47 63.04 55.81
CA ALA A 292 -14.67 64.22 56.24
C ALA A 292 -15.06 65.47 55.47
N GLN A 293 -15.35 65.39 54.18
CA GLN A 293 -15.83 66.52 53.37
C GLN A 293 -17.22 67.00 53.84
N GLN A 294 -18.09 66.06 54.20
CA GLN A 294 -19.40 66.45 54.76
C GLN A 294 -19.25 67.18 56.11
N HIS A 295 -18.45 66.66 57.00
CA HIS A 295 -18.16 67.28 58.27
C HIS A 295 -17.53 68.68 58.12
N GLN A 296 -16.61 68.86 57.19
CA GLN A 296 -16.02 70.13 56.84
C GLN A 296 -17.09 71.12 56.37
N ARG A 297 -18.06 70.75 55.53
CA ARG A 297 -19.17 71.60 55.09
C ARG A 297 -20.09 72.02 56.26
N GLU A 298 -20.34 71.06 57.15
CA GLU A 298 -21.13 71.36 58.36
C GLU A 298 -20.43 72.37 59.29
N LEU A 299 -19.11 72.24 59.47
CA LEU A 299 -18.29 73.21 60.20
C LEU A 299 -18.26 74.56 59.53
N GLU A 300 -18.10 74.65 58.22
CA GLU A 300 -18.14 75.87 57.43
C GLU A 300 -19.53 76.60 57.55
N LYS A 301 -20.61 75.81 57.53
CA LYS A 301 -21.94 76.34 57.73
C LYS A 301 -22.13 76.92 59.15
N SER A 302 -21.73 76.17 60.17
CA SER A 302 -21.77 76.61 61.55
C SER A 302 -20.91 77.88 61.77
N LEU A 303 -19.76 77.97 61.15
CA LEU A 303 -18.90 79.18 61.21
C LEU A 303 -19.53 80.39 60.55
N ARG A 304 -20.29 80.24 59.45
CA ARG A 304 -21.08 81.32 58.83
C ARG A 304 -22.19 81.80 59.75
N GLU A 305 -22.96 80.88 60.30
CA GLU A 305 -24.05 81.19 61.25
C GLU A 305 -23.52 81.97 62.49
N ILE A 306 -22.34 81.59 63.02
CA ILE A 306 -21.72 82.32 64.16
C ILE A 306 -21.24 83.69 63.71
N ASN A 307 -20.68 83.84 62.51
CA ASN A 307 -20.22 85.14 62.02
C ASN A 307 -21.43 86.10 61.72
N GLU A 308 -22.51 85.58 61.21
CA GLU A 308 -23.75 86.35 61.03
C GLU A 308 -24.33 86.78 62.34
N ALA A 309 -24.40 85.92 63.37
CA ALA A 309 -24.88 86.29 64.72
C ALA A 309 -23.98 87.27 65.49
N LYS A 310 -22.72 87.47 65.05
CA LYS A 310 -21.80 88.52 65.64
C LYS A 310 -21.92 89.88 64.95
N ALA A 311 -22.56 89.91 63.77
CA ALA A 311 -22.71 91.15 62.99
C ALA A 311 -24.05 91.91 63.24
N GLU A 312 -24.99 91.21 63.92
CA GLU A 312 -26.20 91.84 64.56
C GLU A 312 -25.85 92.31 65.98
#